data_aa080f5727ffbaefd2263f8dd648951b
#
_entry.id   aa080f5727ffbaefd2263f8dd648951b
#
_cell.length_a   1.000
_cell.length_b   1.000
_cell.length_c   1.000
_cell.angle_alpha   90.00
_cell.angle_beta   90.00
_cell.angle_gamma   90.00
#
_symmetry.space_group_name_H-M   'P 1'
#
loop_
_entity.id
_entity.type
_entity.pdbx_description
1 polymer ?
#
loop_
_entity_poly.entity_id
_entity_poly.type
_entity_poly.pdbx_seq_one_letter_code
_entity_poly.pdbx_strand_id
1 'polypeptide(L)'
;LPFIDNKTTMAADSSSTVMELLKLLQDRSDLTLLTNSAEAIHVLAQSEIKVVSTGGELNKNTLSLQGRITKEIISRYHVDIMVMSCKGLDINSGALDSNEAEAEIKKTMIRQATEVALLVDHSKFDRKAFVQLADFSHINYIITDKSPGAEWIAFCKDNNIQLVW
;
A
#
# COMPACT_ATOMS: atom_id res chain seq x y z
N LEU A 1 -0.65 -5.65 -15.26
CA LEU A 1 -1.50 -5.56 -14.05
C LEU A 1 -2.51 -4.42 -14.26
N PRO A 2 -3.76 -4.72 -14.64
CA PRO A 2 -4.72 -3.72 -15.15
C PRO A 2 -4.91 -2.49 -14.24
N PHE A 3 -4.82 -2.66 -12.93
CA PHE A 3 -5.03 -1.54 -11.97
C PHE A 3 -3.87 -0.54 -11.92
N ILE A 4 -2.70 -0.85 -12.54
CA ILE A 4 -1.53 0.03 -12.55
C ILE A 4 -0.98 0.33 -13.95
N ASP A 5 -1.50 -0.30 -15.01
CA ASP A 5 -0.90 -0.20 -16.35
C ASP A 5 -0.90 1.24 -16.90
N ASN A 6 -1.90 2.04 -16.57
CA ASN A 6 -2.02 3.43 -17.00
C ASN A 6 -1.66 4.45 -15.91
N LYS A 7 -1.05 4.02 -14.81
CA LYS A 7 -0.62 4.90 -13.71
C LYS A 7 0.86 5.27 -13.91
N THR A 8 1.19 6.53 -13.69
CA THR A 8 2.55 7.05 -13.82
C THR A 8 3.15 7.53 -12.51
N THR A 9 2.31 7.71 -11.48
CA THR A 9 2.74 8.07 -10.14
C THR A 9 2.14 7.11 -9.11
N MET A 10 2.98 6.57 -8.26
CA MET A 10 2.62 5.56 -7.26
C MET A 10 3.23 5.91 -5.91
N ALA A 11 2.46 5.75 -4.83
CA ALA A 11 3.01 5.63 -3.49
C ALA A 11 3.02 4.16 -3.06
N ALA A 12 4.06 3.73 -2.38
CA ALA A 12 4.19 2.36 -1.89
C ALA A 12 4.71 2.34 -0.46
N ASP A 13 4.08 1.52 0.37
CA ASP A 13 4.51 1.27 1.74
C ASP A 13 5.74 0.34 1.81
N SER A 14 6.22 0.07 3.02
CA SER A 14 7.39 -0.78 3.27
C SER A 14 7.07 -2.27 3.42
N SER A 15 5.87 -2.72 3.06
CA SER A 15 5.50 -4.12 3.22
C SER A 15 6.19 -5.05 2.21
N SER A 16 6.48 -6.27 2.64
CA SER A 16 7.10 -7.29 1.77
C SER A 16 6.22 -7.66 0.57
N THR A 17 4.91 -7.68 0.75
CA THR A 17 3.97 -7.98 -0.34
C THR A 17 4.03 -6.89 -1.43
N VAL A 18 4.12 -5.63 -1.04
CA VAL A 18 4.28 -4.52 -2.00
C VAL A 18 5.65 -4.58 -2.66
N MET A 19 6.70 -4.97 -1.93
CA MET A 19 8.04 -5.14 -2.51
C MET A 19 8.04 -6.15 -3.66
N GLU A 20 7.31 -7.26 -3.55
CA GLU A 20 7.17 -8.23 -4.65
C GLU A 20 6.51 -7.62 -5.90
N LEU A 21 5.50 -6.78 -5.72
CA LEU A 21 4.93 -6.03 -6.84
C LEU A 21 5.96 -5.09 -7.48
N LEU A 22 6.70 -4.33 -6.67
CA LEU A 22 7.68 -3.36 -7.17
C LEU A 22 8.79 -4.03 -8.01
N LYS A 23 9.19 -5.25 -7.65
CA LYS A 23 10.13 -6.05 -8.45
C LYS A 23 9.61 -6.39 -9.85
N LEU A 24 8.29 -6.54 -10.02
CA LEU A 24 7.67 -6.78 -11.33
C LEU A 24 7.59 -5.52 -12.20
N LEU A 25 7.78 -4.35 -11.62
CA LEU A 25 7.64 -3.06 -12.30
C LEU A 25 8.99 -2.42 -12.67
N GLN A 26 10.11 -3.09 -12.43
CA GLN A 26 11.46 -2.51 -12.55
C GLN A 26 11.77 -1.87 -13.91
N ASP A 27 11.15 -2.34 -14.98
CA ASP A 27 11.36 -1.87 -16.34
C ASP A 27 10.43 -0.70 -16.72
N ARG A 28 9.61 -0.20 -15.79
CA ARG A 28 8.67 0.91 -16.00
C ARG A 28 9.37 2.27 -15.92
N SER A 29 9.95 2.72 -17.04
CA SER A 29 10.62 4.02 -17.15
C SER A 29 9.68 5.23 -17.04
N ASP A 30 8.38 5.00 -17.22
CA ASP A 30 7.32 6.00 -17.09
C ASP A 30 6.81 6.19 -15.66
N LEU A 31 7.25 5.33 -14.70
CA LEU A 31 6.73 5.31 -13.34
C LEU A 31 7.60 6.14 -12.39
N THR A 32 6.96 7.01 -11.61
CA THR A 32 7.56 7.67 -10.45
C THR A 32 6.99 7.07 -9.16
N LEU A 33 7.86 6.56 -8.31
CA LEU A 33 7.51 5.92 -7.05
C LEU A 33 7.88 6.80 -5.85
N LEU A 34 6.92 7.14 -5.02
CA LEU A 34 7.10 7.73 -3.69
C LEU A 34 7.07 6.61 -2.65
N THR A 35 8.13 6.41 -1.89
CA THR A 35 8.16 5.33 -0.89
C THR A 35 8.90 5.69 0.38
N ASN A 36 8.43 5.12 1.49
CA ASN A 36 9.11 5.13 2.79
C ASN A 36 9.88 3.82 3.07
N SER A 37 10.00 2.94 2.07
CA SER A 37 10.73 1.67 2.21
C SER A 37 12.21 1.85 1.90
N ALA A 38 13.07 1.69 2.90
CA ALA A 38 14.52 1.68 2.69
C ALA A 38 14.95 0.50 1.81
N GLU A 39 14.29 -0.65 1.92
CA GLU A 39 14.53 -1.81 1.06
C GLU A 39 14.19 -1.49 -0.41
N ALA A 40 13.02 -0.92 -0.67
CA ALA A 40 12.61 -0.55 -2.03
C ALA A 40 13.59 0.45 -2.67
N ILE A 41 14.03 1.46 -1.92
CA ILE A 41 15.03 2.43 -2.38
C ILE A 41 16.32 1.72 -2.80
N HIS A 42 16.79 0.77 -2.00
CA HIS A 42 18.01 0.02 -2.31
C HIS A 42 17.84 -0.91 -3.51
N VAL A 43 16.79 -1.72 -3.52
CA VAL A 43 16.55 -2.73 -4.58
C VAL A 43 16.28 -2.07 -5.93
N LEU A 44 15.55 -0.96 -5.95
CA LEU A 44 15.18 -0.26 -7.18
C LEU A 44 16.24 0.75 -7.66
N ALA A 45 17.38 0.86 -6.98
CA ALA A 45 18.45 1.80 -7.37
C ALA A 45 19.02 1.56 -8.77
N GLN A 46 18.85 0.35 -9.32
CA GLN A 46 19.29 -0.04 -10.67
C GLN A 46 18.11 -0.25 -11.64
N SER A 47 16.89 0.08 -11.23
CA SER A 47 15.69 -0.04 -12.07
C SER A 47 15.47 1.21 -12.93
N GLU A 48 14.54 1.12 -13.88
CA GLU A 48 14.11 2.26 -14.70
C GLU A 48 13.11 3.18 -13.96
N ILE A 49 12.58 2.75 -12.81
CA ILE A 49 11.63 3.54 -12.00
C ILE A 49 12.32 4.76 -11.41
N LYS A 50 11.70 5.93 -11.53
CA LYS A 50 12.13 7.12 -10.78
C LYS A 50 11.69 7.00 -9.32
N VAL A 51 12.63 6.77 -8.40
CA VAL A 51 12.34 6.60 -6.97
C VAL A 51 12.51 7.92 -6.22
N VAL A 52 11.47 8.30 -5.47
CA VAL A 52 11.44 9.44 -4.55
C VAL A 52 11.32 8.91 -3.12
N SER A 53 12.36 9.15 -2.31
CA SER A 53 12.36 8.79 -0.89
C SER A 53 11.59 9.82 -0.08
N THR A 54 10.79 9.37 0.90
CA THR A 54 10.13 10.27 1.86
C THR A 54 11.10 10.88 2.87
N GLY A 55 12.29 10.29 3.04
CA GLY A 55 13.16 10.65 4.17
C GLY A 55 12.52 10.34 5.52
N GLY A 56 13.16 10.74 6.58
CA GLY A 56 12.69 10.55 7.95
C GLY A 56 13.57 9.62 8.79
N GLU A 57 13.05 9.17 9.91
CA GLU A 57 13.73 8.29 10.85
C GLU A 57 13.61 6.82 10.40
N LEU A 58 14.74 6.11 10.37
CA LEU A 58 14.76 4.70 9.98
C LEU A 58 14.34 3.79 11.15
N ASN A 59 13.25 3.07 10.96
CA ASN A 59 12.93 1.90 11.77
C ASN A 59 13.70 0.69 11.25
N LYS A 60 14.70 0.25 11.99
CA LYS A 60 15.59 -0.83 11.57
C LYS A 60 14.92 -2.20 11.49
N ASN A 61 13.83 -2.41 12.24
CA ASN A 61 13.12 -3.70 12.27
C ASN A 61 12.26 -3.90 11.02
N THR A 62 11.69 -2.84 10.49
CA THR A 62 10.80 -2.86 9.31
C THR A 62 11.45 -2.28 8.06
N LEU A 63 12.67 -1.74 8.16
CA LEU A 63 13.37 -1.00 7.10
C LEU A 63 12.47 0.08 6.47
N SER A 64 11.72 0.76 7.32
CA SER A 64 10.82 1.83 6.92
C SER A 64 11.25 3.18 7.48
N LEU A 65 11.04 4.22 6.70
CA LEU A 65 11.21 5.60 7.13
C LEU A 65 9.89 6.10 7.74
N GLN A 66 9.97 6.77 8.87
CA GLN A 66 8.80 7.18 9.64
C GLN A 66 9.01 8.52 10.35
N GLY A 67 7.97 8.99 11.06
CA GLY A 67 8.00 10.19 11.85
C GLY A 67 7.48 11.43 11.11
N ARG A 68 7.65 12.59 11.74
CA ARG A 68 7.08 13.87 11.29
C ARG A 68 7.60 14.27 9.90
N ILE A 69 8.90 14.16 9.68
CA ILE A 69 9.51 14.54 8.40
C ILE A 69 8.94 13.68 7.25
N THR A 70 8.80 12.38 7.45
CA THR A 70 8.19 11.47 6.46
C THR A 70 6.79 11.92 6.08
N LYS A 71 5.94 12.23 7.08
CA LYS A 71 4.57 12.70 6.83
C LYS A 71 4.53 14.05 6.12
N GLU A 72 5.39 14.98 6.50
CA GLU A 72 5.50 16.29 5.83
C GLU A 72 5.90 16.17 4.36
N ILE A 73 6.86 15.30 4.06
CA ILE A 73 7.28 15.07 2.67
C ILE A 73 6.16 14.41 1.86
N ILE A 74 5.52 13.36 2.36
CA ILE A 74 4.40 12.71 1.68
C ILE A 74 3.30 13.72 1.35
N SER A 75 2.98 14.61 2.28
CA SER A 75 1.91 15.61 2.12
C SER A 75 2.15 16.64 1.00
N ARG A 76 3.35 16.70 0.44
CA ARG A 76 3.69 17.57 -0.70
C ARG A 76 3.43 16.95 -2.06
N TYR A 77 3.12 15.65 -2.10
CA TYR A 77 2.91 14.90 -3.34
C TYR A 77 1.45 14.49 -3.49
N HIS A 78 1.06 14.30 -4.74
CA HIS A 78 -0.18 13.63 -5.11
C HIS A 78 0.16 12.53 -6.10
N VAL A 79 -0.43 11.34 -5.92
CA VAL A 79 -0.15 10.17 -6.76
C VAL A 79 -1.43 9.58 -7.34
N ASP A 80 -1.31 8.91 -8.48
CA ASP A 80 -2.43 8.23 -9.13
C ASP A 80 -2.94 7.06 -8.27
N ILE A 81 -2.01 6.33 -7.65
CA ILE A 81 -2.35 5.15 -6.86
C ILE A 81 -1.41 4.97 -5.66
N MET A 82 -2.00 4.61 -4.53
CA MET A 82 -1.30 4.08 -3.36
C MET A 82 -1.41 2.56 -3.37
N VAL A 83 -0.28 1.88 -3.25
CA VAL A 83 -0.22 0.43 -3.06
C VAL A 83 0.28 0.12 -1.67
N MET A 84 -0.48 -0.65 -0.92
CA MET A 84 -0.16 -0.98 0.47
C MET A 84 -0.57 -2.41 0.83
N SER A 85 -0.06 -2.89 1.95
CA SER A 85 -0.55 -4.09 2.63
C SER A 85 -1.02 -3.77 4.04
N CYS A 86 -1.63 -4.74 4.70
CA CYS A 86 -2.07 -4.62 6.10
C CYS A 86 -1.85 -5.94 6.85
N LYS A 87 -2.12 -5.93 8.14
CA LYS A 87 -2.00 -7.12 9.01
C LYS A 87 -3.30 -7.91 9.16
N GLY A 88 -4.42 -7.28 8.88
CA GLY A 88 -5.71 -7.94 8.92
C GLY A 88 -6.81 -7.14 8.23
N LEU A 89 -7.83 -7.85 7.79
CA LEU A 89 -9.07 -7.33 7.22
C LEU A 89 -10.27 -7.88 7.99
N ASP A 90 -11.13 -6.98 8.43
CA ASP A 90 -12.38 -7.31 9.10
C ASP A 90 -13.50 -6.47 8.50
N ILE A 91 -14.60 -7.11 8.09
CA ILE A 91 -15.72 -6.42 7.39
C ILE A 91 -16.25 -5.23 8.20
N ASN A 92 -16.28 -5.35 9.53
CA ASN A 92 -16.81 -4.30 10.39
C ASN A 92 -15.78 -3.23 10.78
N SER A 93 -14.49 -3.59 10.80
CA SER A 93 -13.41 -2.72 11.31
C SER A 93 -12.51 -2.14 10.21
N GLY A 94 -12.58 -2.65 8.98
CA GLY A 94 -11.74 -2.20 7.88
C GLY A 94 -10.41 -2.93 7.78
N ALA A 95 -9.43 -2.24 7.19
CA ALA A 95 -8.04 -2.69 7.16
C ALA A 95 -7.34 -2.28 8.45
N LEU A 96 -6.55 -3.19 9.01
CA LEU A 96 -5.93 -3.05 10.33
C LEU A 96 -4.42 -3.31 10.25
N ASP A 97 -3.66 -2.61 11.09
CA ASP A 97 -2.22 -2.79 11.22
C ASP A 97 -1.81 -3.06 12.68
N SER A 98 -0.59 -3.54 12.90
CA SER A 98 -0.09 -3.87 14.24
C SER A 98 0.69 -2.72 14.90
N ASN A 99 1.10 -1.72 14.12
CA ASN A 99 1.97 -0.64 14.55
C ASN A 99 1.37 0.73 14.18
N GLU A 100 1.19 1.59 15.18
CA GLU A 100 0.58 2.90 15.00
C GLU A 100 1.44 3.84 14.12
N ALA A 101 2.76 3.83 14.29
CA ALA A 101 3.65 4.67 13.49
C ALA A 101 3.59 4.32 11.99
N GLU A 102 3.56 3.02 11.66
CA GLU A 102 3.39 2.53 10.29
C GLU A 102 2.00 2.88 9.75
N ALA A 103 0.95 2.71 10.55
CA ALA A 103 -0.41 3.06 10.17
C ALA A 103 -0.55 4.57 9.85
N GLU A 104 0.07 5.45 10.63
CA GLU A 104 0.05 6.90 10.39
C GLU A 104 0.74 7.29 9.07
N ILE A 105 1.84 6.64 8.70
CA ILE A 105 2.48 6.85 7.41
C ILE A 105 1.56 6.41 6.26
N LYS A 106 0.97 5.22 6.35
CA LYS A 106 0.02 4.71 5.35
C LYS A 106 -1.22 5.61 5.21
N LYS A 107 -1.80 6.05 6.33
CA LYS A 107 -2.92 7.02 6.32
C LYS A 107 -2.55 8.33 5.60
N THR A 108 -1.33 8.81 5.79
CA THR A 108 -0.84 10.02 5.11
C THR A 108 -0.74 9.78 3.60
N MET A 109 -0.23 8.63 3.17
CA MET A 109 -0.17 8.25 1.74
C MET A 109 -1.55 8.08 1.12
N ILE A 110 -2.50 7.46 1.83
CA ILE A 110 -3.89 7.28 1.38
C ILE A 110 -4.51 8.64 1.05
N ARG A 111 -4.32 9.64 1.89
CA ARG A 111 -4.86 11.00 1.67
C ARG A 111 -4.29 11.69 0.42
N GLN A 112 -3.13 11.26 -0.04
CA GLN A 112 -2.44 11.83 -1.21
C GLN A 112 -2.65 11.03 -2.50
N ALA A 113 -3.44 9.97 -2.47
CA ALA A 113 -3.66 9.10 -3.61
C ALA A 113 -5.07 9.26 -4.19
N THR A 114 -5.18 9.20 -5.52
CA THR A 114 -6.47 9.16 -6.20
C THR A 114 -7.16 7.81 -5.99
N GLU A 115 -6.40 6.72 -6.05
CA GLU A 115 -6.89 5.36 -5.84
C GLU A 115 -5.99 4.63 -4.84
N VAL A 116 -6.56 3.64 -4.16
CA VAL A 116 -5.85 2.81 -3.19
C VAL A 116 -6.03 1.34 -3.54
N ALA A 117 -4.92 0.63 -3.70
CA ALA A 117 -4.87 -0.82 -3.89
C ALA A 117 -4.27 -1.50 -2.65
N LEU A 118 -5.00 -2.42 -2.09
CA LEU A 118 -4.60 -3.22 -0.95
C LEU A 118 -4.18 -4.62 -1.42
N LEU A 119 -2.93 -4.97 -1.18
CA LEU A 119 -2.35 -6.26 -1.52
C LEU A 119 -2.22 -7.11 -0.26
N VAL A 120 -2.94 -8.22 -0.20
CA VAL A 120 -2.96 -9.11 0.95
C VAL A 120 -3.02 -10.57 0.51
N ASP A 121 -2.38 -11.46 1.25
CA ASP A 121 -2.64 -12.88 1.10
C ASP A 121 -3.93 -13.30 1.80
N HIS A 122 -4.43 -14.48 1.45
CA HIS A 122 -5.70 -15.00 1.97
C HIS A 122 -5.75 -15.12 3.51
N SER A 123 -4.61 -15.21 4.18
CA SER A 123 -4.57 -15.33 5.65
C SER A 123 -4.92 -14.04 6.39
N LYS A 124 -5.02 -12.91 5.68
CA LYS A 124 -5.34 -11.61 6.26
C LYS A 124 -6.85 -11.36 6.39
N PHE A 125 -7.67 -12.07 5.65
CA PHE A 125 -9.12 -11.96 5.75
C PHE A 125 -9.63 -12.49 7.08
N ASP A 126 -10.68 -11.87 7.62
CA ASP A 126 -11.29 -12.20 8.92
C ASP A 126 -10.31 -12.17 10.10
N ARG A 127 -9.29 -11.34 9.99
CA ARG A 127 -8.25 -11.17 11.00
C ARG A 127 -8.22 -9.74 11.51
N LYS A 128 -8.22 -9.58 12.82
CA LYS A 128 -8.05 -8.29 13.49
C LYS A 128 -6.59 -8.02 13.84
N ALA A 129 -6.24 -6.73 13.88
CA ALA A 129 -4.96 -6.24 14.38
C ALA A 129 -5.19 -5.02 15.27
N PHE A 130 -4.14 -4.48 15.85
CA PHE A 130 -4.23 -3.53 16.96
C PHE A 130 -4.78 -2.14 16.57
N VAL A 131 -4.42 -1.65 15.39
CA VAL A 131 -4.71 -0.27 14.93
C VAL A 131 -5.56 -0.29 13.68
N GLN A 132 -6.64 0.49 13.65
CA GLN A 132 -7.38 0.74 12.42
C GLN A 132 -6.53 1.59 11.46
N LEU A 133 -6.31 1.07 10.26
CA LEU A 133 -5.55 1.72 9.20
C LEU A 133 -6.46 2.52 8.26
N ALA A 134 -7.50 1.87 7.74
CA ALA A 134 -8.46 2.49 6.83
C ALA A 134 -9.80 1.78 6.89
N ASP A 135 -10.88 2.51 6.70
CA ASP A 135 -12.15 1.89 6.33
C ASP A 135 -12.20 1.59 4.82
N PHE A 136 -13.14 0.75 4.41
CA PHE A 136 -13.23 0.29 3.03
C PHE A 136 -13.64 1.37 2.03
N SER A 137 -14.16 2.50 2.45
CA SER A 137 -14.50 3.62 1.57
C SER A 137 -13.27 4.25 0.90
N HIS A 138 -12.09 4.07 1.47
CA HIS A 138 -10.82 4.52 0.91
C HIS A 138 -10.12 3.50 0.00
N ILE A 139 -10.67 2.28 -0.14
CA ILE A 139 -10.02 1.18 -0.87
C ILE A 139 -10.76 0.95 -2.18
N ASN A 140 -10.04 1.03 -3.30
CA ASN A 140 -10.58 0.80 -4.64
C ASN A 140 -10.34 -0.65 -5.12
N TYR A 141 -9.22 -1.24 -4.72
CA TYR A 141 -8.80 -2.57 -5.15
C TYR A 141 -8.36 -3.40 -3.95
N ILE A 142 -8.76 -4.67 -3.93
CA ILE A 142 -8.17 -5.69 -3.06
C ILE A 142 -7.62 -6.79 -3.98
N ILE A 143 -6.32 -7.03 -3.89
CA ILE A 143 -5.62 -8.05 -4.65
C ILE A 143 -5.12 -9.12 -3.69
N THR A 144 -5.45 -10.36 -3.97
CA THR A 144 -5.11 -11.49 -3.10
C THR A 144 -4.69 -12.71 -3.92
N ASP A 145 -4.12 -13.71 -3.26
CA ASP A 145 -3.60 -14.94 -3.89
C ASP A 145 -4.64 -16.02 -4.07
N LYS A 146 -5.79 -15.92 -3.38
CA LYS A 146 -6.89 -16.90 -3.43
C LYS A 146 -8.23 -16.21 -3.18
N SER A 147 -9.30 -16.84 -3.66
CA SER A 147 -10.66 -16.39 -3.37
C SER A 147 -10.90 -16.28 -1.85
N PRO A 148 -11.33 -15.12 -1.36
CA PRO A 148 -11.57 -14.92 0.07
C PRO A 148 -12.92 -15.47 0.56
N GLY A 149 -13.71 -16.06 -0.34
CA GLY A 149 -15.04 -16.61 -0.02
C GLY A 149 -16.20 -15.70 -0.40
N ALA A 150 -17.40 -16.30 -0.40
CA ALA A 150 -18.61 -15.66 -0.92
C ALA A 150 -19.00 -14.37 -0.18
N GLU A 151 -18.80 -14.31 1.13
CA GLU A 151 -19.11 -13.14 1.95
C GLU A 151 -18.26 -11.94 1.54
N TRP A 152 -16.96 -12.12 1.38
CA TRP A 152 -16.05 -11.07 0.93
C TRP A 152 -16.29 -10.64 -0.51
N ILE A 153 -16.61 -11.58 -1.40
CA ILE A 153 -16.95 -11.27 -2.79
C ILE A 153 -18.21 -10.37 -2.83
N ALA A 154 -19.26 -10.72 -2.08
CA ALA A 154 -20.46 -9.91 -1.98
C ALA A 154 -20.17 -8.53 -1.37
N PHE A 155 -19.42 -8.49 -0.27
CA PHE A 155 -19.04 -7.27 0.41
C PHE A 155 -18.28 -6.30 -0.53
N CYS A 156 -17.27 -6.78 -1.25
CA CYS A 156 -16.50 -5.96 -2.18
C CYS A 156 -17.39 -5.40 -3.29
N LYS A 157 -18.28 -6.22 -3.84
CA LYS A 157 -19.24 -5.79 -4.87
C LYS A 157 -20.16 -4.68 -4.37
N ASP A 158 -20.72 -4.84 -3.17
CA ASP A 158 -21.66 -3.87 -2.56
C ASP A 158 -20.97 -2.55 -2.20
N ASN A 159 -19.66 -2.57 -1.97
CA ASN A 159 -18.86 -1.39 -1.64
C ASN A 159 -18.04 -0.83 -2.82
N ASN A 160 -18.29 -1.29 -4.05
CA ASN A 160 -17.58 -0.88 -5.26
C ASN A 160 -16.05 -1.09 -5.19
N ILE A 161 -15.61 -2.13 -4.50
CA ILE A 161 -14.21 -2.53 -4.43
C ILE A 161 -13.96 -3.60 -5.49
N GLN A 162 -12.99 -3.38 -6.35
CA GLN A 162 -12.57 -4.38 -7.33
C GLN A 162 -11.70 -5.43 -6.63
N LEU A 163 -12.23 -6.63 -6.49
CA LEU A 163 -11.54 -7.78 -5.91
C LEU A 163 -10.91 -8.63 -7.02
N VAL A 164 -9.60 -8.91 -6.87
CA VAL A 164 -8.80 -9.71 -7.83
C VAL A 164 -8.09 -10.82 -7.08
N TRP A 165 -8.15 -12.07 -7.59
CA TRP A 165 -7.41 -13.24 -7.06
C TRP A 165 -6.98 -14.21 -8.15
#